data_2730c8c2e9c4be16b82dacd53c6f2aa8
#
_entry.id   2730c8c2e9c4be16b82dacd53c6f2aa8
#
_cell.length_a   1.000
_cell.length_b   1.000
_cell.length_c   1.000
_cell.angle_alpha   90.00
_cell.angle_beta   90.00
_cell.angle_gamma   90.00
#
_symmetry.space_group_name_H-M   'P 1'
#
loop_
_entity.id
_entity.type
_entity.pdbx_description
1 polymer ?
#
loop_
_entity_poly.entity_id
_entity_poly.type
_entity_poly.pdbx_seq_one_letter_code
_entity_poly.pdbx_strand_id
1 'polypeptide(L)'
;MKRVAIAVAVLLLAGCSSPVEKVAGQVVSCEGISSSTTENSLVLDCLDGGAGASIDSIKGPAIINVWGSWCGPCKEEMPILRSFYEKAQGKLLLIGVDVE
;
A
#
# COMPACT_ATOMS: atom_id res chain seq x y z
N MET A 1 25.72 26.83 -42.00
CA MET A 1 24.57 27.22 -41.13
C MET A 1 23.46 26.17 -40.99
N LYS A 2 23.43 25.11 -41.79
CA LYS A 2 22.39 24.04 -41.68
C LYS A 2 22.67 22.94 -40.64
N ARG A 3 23.88 22.89 -40.08
CA ARG A 3 24.30 21.83 -39.13
C ARG A 3 24.10 22.19 -37.65
N VAL A 4 23.83 23.46 -37.33
CA VAL A 4 23.60 23.94 -35.95
C VAL A 4 22.11 23.83 -35.53
N ALA A 5 21.18 23.82 -36.50
CA ALA A 5 19.76 23.75 -36.24
C ALA A 5 19.27 22.35 -35.80
N ILE A 6 20.04 21.29 -36.11
CA ILE A 6 19.64 19.90 -35.78
C ILE A 6 20.08 19.54 -34.35
N ALA A 7 21.12 20.20 -33.83
CA ALA A 7 21.59 19.91 -32.45
C ALA A 7 20.69 20.47 -31.34
N VAL A 8 19.88 21.48 -31.64
CA VAL A 8 18.98 22.11 -30.65
C VAL A 8 17.65 21.38 -30.51
N ALA A 9 17.23 20.60 -31.52
CA ALA A 9 15.97 19.88 -31.50
C ALA A 9 15.99 18.56 -30.65
N VAL A 10 17.19 18.04 -30.37
CA VAL A 10 17.34 16.77 -29.65
C VAL A 10 17.37 16.95 -28.11
N LEU A 11 17.55 18.18 -27.63
CA LEU A 11 17.63 18.46 -26.17
C LEU A 11 16.29 18.70 -25.49
N LEU A 12 15.19 18.68 -26.22
CA LEU A 12 13.84 18.97 -25.64
C LEU A 12 13.02 17.72 -25.31
N LEU A 13 13.58 16.52 -25.47
CA LEU A 13 12.92 15.24 -25.15
C LEU A 13 13.45 14.59 -23.85
N ALA A 14 14.17 15.34 -23.02
CA ALA A 14 14.42 14.93 -21.64
C ALA A 14 13.10 15.09 -20.87
N GLY A 15 12.18 14.17 -21.14
CA GLY A 15 10.91 14.09 -20.47
C GLY A 15 11.10 14.00 -18.97
N CYS A 16 10.40 14.83 -18.24
CA CYS A 16 10.28 14.82 -16.79
C CYS A 16 9.75 13.46 -16.33
N SER A 17 10.61 12.51 -16.05
CA SER A 17 10.32 11.46 -15.11
C SER A 17 10.53 12.03 -13.71
N SER A 18 9.51 12.74 -13.22
CA SER A 18 9.44 13.08 -11.81
C SER A 18 9.45 11.78 -11.03
N PRO A 19 10.35 11.60 -10.04
CA PRO A 19 10.24 10.47 -9.14
C PRO A 19 8.86 10.57 -8.48
N VAL A 20 8.06 9.50 -8.57
CA VAL A 20 6.79 9.42 -7.85
C VAL A 20 7.12 9.51 -6.37
N GLU A 21 6.91 10.67 -5.79
CA GLU A 21 7.05 10.89 -4.37
C GLU A 21 6.05 9.97 -3.67
N LYS A 22 6.54 9.06 -2.81
CA LYS A 22 5.68 8.18 -2.04
C LYS A 22 4.82 9.04 -1.12
N VAL A 23 3.58 9.26 -1.53
CA VAL A 23 2.62 10.02 -0.73
C VAL A 23 2.35 9.23 0.55
N ALA A 24 2.38 9.92 1.70
CA ALA A 24 1.94 9.34 2.96
C ALA A 24 0.49 8.84 2.80
N GLY A 25 0.28 7.53 2.98
CA GLY A 25 -0.99 6.87 2.70
C GLY A 25 -0.96 5.94 1.49
N GLN A 26 0.21 5.72 0.90
CA GLN A 26 0.34 4.73 -0.15
C GLN A 26 0.02 3.33 0.39
N VAL A 27 -0.78 2.58 -0.37
CA VAL A 27 -1.10 1.17 -0.06
C VAL A 27 0.19 0.37 0.03
N VAL A 28 0.37 -0.31 1.16
CA VAL A 28 1.48 -1.24 1.38
C VAL A 28 1.07 -2.61 0.87
N SER A 29 1.99 -3.34 0.25
CA SER A 29 1.72 -4.68 -0.22
C SER A 29 1.37 -5.64 0.92
N CYS A 30 0.68 -6.74 0.59
CA CYS A 30 0.35 -7.79 1.55
C CYS A 30 1.57 -8.69 1.90
N GLU A 31 2.78 -8.13 1.86
CA GLU A 31 3.99 -8.87 2.23
C GLU A 31 3.90 -9.39 3.67
N GLY A 32 4.28 -10.65 3.84
CA GLY A 32 4.22 -11.31 5.14
C GLY A 32 2.90 -11.98 5.47
N ILE A 33 1.87 -11.83 4.62
CA ILE A 33 0.62 -12.57 4.72
C ILE A 33 0.55 -13.58 3.58
N SER A 34 0.41 -14.84 3.89
CA SER A 34 0.35 -15.90 2.89
C SER A 34 -1.02 -15.95 2.22
N SER A 35 -1.05 -16.29 0.93
CA SER A 35 -2.28 -16.64 0.20
C SER A 35 -2.65 -18.12 0.33
N SER A 36 -1.94 -18.90 1.16
CA SER A 36 -2.27 -20.31 1.36
C SER A 36 -3.66 -20.45 1.98
N THR A 37 -4.50 -21.21 1.30
CA THR A 37 -5.89 -21.44 1.68
C THR A 37 -6.06 -22.82 2.28
N THR A 38 -6.79 -22.93 3.38
CA THR A 38 -7.47 -24.13 3.81
C THR A 38 -8.89 -24.13 3.25
N GLU A 39 -9.58 -25.26 3.29
CA GLU A 39 -10.87 -25.47 2.60
C GLU A 39 -11.98 -24.44 2.95
N ASN A 40 -11.83 -23.68 4.03
CA ASN A 40 -12.76 -22.62 4.45
C ASN A 40 -12.10 -21.27 4.76
N SER A 41 -10.91 -21.02 4.18
CA SER A 41 -10.21 -19.78 4.43
C SER A 41 -10.88 -18.58 3.76
N LEU A 42 -11.05 -17.49 4.52
CA LEU A 42 -11.42 -16.21 3.94
C LEU A 42 -10.18 -15.58 3.29
N VAL A 43 -10.21 -15.47 1.98
CA VAL A 43 -9.18 -14.80 1.18
C VAL A 43 -9.72 -13.45 0.73
N LEU A 44 -8.96 -12.41 0.97
CA LEU A 44 -9.26 -11.04 0.57
C LEU A 44 -8.22 -10.60 -0.47
N ASP A 45 -8.66 -9.83 -1.45
CA ASP A 45 -7.76 -9.23 -2.43
C ASP A 45 -6.85 -8.20 -1.78
N CYS A 46 -5.60 -8.13 -2.23
CA CYS A 46 -4.69 -7.08 -1.79
C CYS A 46 -5.00 -5.78 -2.53
N LEU A 47 -5.07 -4.66 -1.80
CA LEU A 47 -5.36 -3.34 -2.36
C LEU A 47 -4.33 -2.85 -3.37
N ASP A 48 -3.12 -3.41 -3.37
CA ASP A 48 -2.08 -3.13 -4.36
C ASP A 48 -2.24 -3.90 -5.67
N GLY A 49 -3.29 -4.73 -5.79
CA GLY A 49 -3.52 -5.60 -6.94
C GLY A 49 -2.66 -6.87 -6.97
N GLY A 50 -1.93 -7.15 -5.90
CA GLY A 50 -1.16 -8.38 -5.73
C GLY A 50 -2.01 -9.62 -5.43
N ALA A 51 -1.36 -10.73 -5.16
CA ALA A 51 -2.02 -11.97 -4.77
C ALA A 51 -2.86 -11.75 -3.50
N GLY A 52 -4.03 -12.38 -3.43
CA GLY A 52 -4.90 -12.31 -2.27
C GLY A 52 -4.22 -12.80 -0.99
N ALA A 53 -4.70 -12.33 0.14
CA ALA A 53 -4.21 -12.69 1.46
C ALA A 53 -5.28 -13.43 2.27
N SER A 54 -4.88 -14.51 2.94
CA SER A 54 -5.77 -15.26 3.82
C SER A 54 -5.63 -14.77 5.25
N ILE A 55 -6.74 -14.42 5.89
CA ILE A 55 -6.78 -14.03 7.31
C ILE A 55 -6.27 -15.17 8.20
N ASP A 56 -6.57 -16.42 7.85
CA ASP A 56 -6.12 -17.58 8.62
C ASP A 56 -4.61 -17.83 8.56
N SER A 57 -3.93 -17.19 7.60
CA SER A 57 -2.48 -17.29 7.46
C SER A 57 -1.70 -16.29 8.30
N ILE A 58 -2.38 -15.38 8.98
CA ILE A 58 -1.75 -14.37 9.84
C ILE A 58 -1.11 -15.07 11.03
N LYS A 59 0.20 -14.89 11.18
CA LYS A 59 0.98 -15.45 12.26
C LYS A 59 1.50 -14.35 13.17
N GLY A 60 1.45 -14.59 14.46
CA GLY A 60 1.92 -13.66 15.49
C GLY A 60 0.86 -12.65 15.92
N PRO A 61 1.23 -11.71 16.78
CA PRO A 61 0.31 -10.69 17.22
C PRO A 61 -0.05 -9.75 16.06
N ALA A 62 -1.35 -9.55 15.84
CA ALA A 62 -1.85 -8.68 14.79
C ALA A 62 -3.06 -7.87 15.28
N ILE A 63 -3.20 -6.67 14.77
CA ILE A 63 -4.41 -5.86 14.85
C ILE A 63 -5.03 -5.85 13.46
N ILE A 64 -6.28 -6.24 13.35
CA ILE A 64 -7.07 -6.16 12.13
C ILE A 64 -8.05 -5.02 12.31
N ASN A 65 -7.92 -3.98 11.48
CA ASN A 65 -8.82 -2.83 11.46
C ASN A 65 -9.69 -2.92 10.22
N VAL A 66 -11.00 -3.00 10.42
CA VAL A 66 -12.00 -2.97 9.33
C VAL A 66 -12.47 -1.53 9.17
N TRP A 67 -12.39 -1.01 7.95
CA TRP A 67 -12.68 0.39 7.66
C TRP A 67 -13.27 0.59 6.28
N GLY A 68 -13.77 1.79 6.00
CA GLY A 68 -14.22 2.20 4.68
C GLY A 68 -14.08 3.72 4.52
N SER A 69 -13.96 4.22 3.29
CA SER A 69 -13.74 5.64 3.02
C SER A 69 -14.91 6.53 3.46
N TRP A 70 -16.10 5.97 3.54
CA TRP A 70 -17.32 6.61 4.01
C TRP A 70 -17.45 6.66 5.55
N CYS A 71 -16.62 5.92 6.27
CA CYS A 71 -16.67 5.82 7.73
C CYS A 71 -15.90 6.98 8.39
N GLY A 72 -16.61 7.99 8.87
CA GLY A 72 -16.02 9.15 9.56
C GLY A 72 -15.15 8.76 10.76
N PRO A 73 -15.68 8.00 11.74
CA PRO A 73 -14.91 7.54 12.90
C PRO A 73 -13.67 6.71 12.52
N CYS A 74 -13.75 5.89 11.47
CA CYS A 74 -12.60 5.12 10.99
C CYS A 74 -11.45 6.03 10.54
N LYS A 75 -11.77 7.14 9.87
CA LYS A 75 -10.77 8.13 9.43
C LYS A 75 -10.07 8.82 10.61
N GLU A 76 -10.80 9.07 11.68
CA GLU A 76 -10.25 9.66 12.91
C GLU A 76 -9.34 8.70 13.66
N GLU A 77 -9.63 7.40 13.58
CA GLU A 77 -8.84 6.33 14.22
C GLU A 77 -7.52 6.02 13.49
N MET A 78 -7.49 6.15 12.16
CA MET A 78 -6.34 5.79 11.34
C MET A 78 -5.01 6.42 11.80
N PRO A 79 -4.93 7.74 12.11
CA PRO A 79 -3.69 8.35 12.62
C PRO A 79 -3.24 7.75 13.95
N ILE A 80 -4.18 7.35 14.81
CA ILE A 80 -3.90 6.75 16.11
C ILE A 80 -3.29 5.37 15.92
N LEU A 81 -3.90 4.55 15.06
CA LEU A 81 -3.41 3.22 14.72
C LEU A 81 -2.02 3.28 14.08
N ARG A 82 -1.80 4.23 13.18
CA ARG A 82 -0.48 4.45 12.58
C ARG A 82 0.57 4.79 13.63
N SER A 83 0.29 5.74 14.51
CA SER A 83 1.21 6.13 15.60
C SER A 83 1.50 4.95 16.53
N PHE A 84 0.50 4.13 16.81
CA PHE A 84 0.68 2.93 17.61
C PHE A 84 1.60 1.91 16.91
N TYR A 85 1.38 1.65 15.62
CA TYR A 85 2.18 0.74 14.82
C TYR A 85 3.66 1.17 14.77
N GLU A 86 3.91 2.47 14.56
CA GLU A 86 5.27 3.02 14.57
C GLU A 86 5.98 2.79 15.92
N LYS A 87 5.25 2.93 17.03
CA LYS A 87 5.77 2.65 18.38
C LYS A 87 5.97 1.16 18.66
N ALA A 88 5.19 0.31 18.01
CA ALA A 88 5.31 -1.14 18.17
C ALA A 88 6.58 -1.72 17.54
N GLN A 89 7.26 -0.97 16.66
CA GLN A 89 8.57 -1.32 16.09
C GLN A 89 8.63 -2.75 15.51
N GLY A 90 7.63 -3.14 14.73
CA GLY A 90 7.57 -4.45 14.09
C GLY A 90 7.22 -5.63 15.02
N LYS A 91 6.85 -5.38 16.27
CA LYS A 91 6.43 -6.43 17.21
C LYS A 91 5.05 -7.01 16.93
N LEU A 92 4.28 -6.35 16.06
CA LEU A 92 2.97 -6.79 15.62
C LEU A 92 2.71 -6.39 14.17
N LEU A 93 1.74 -7.03 13.55
CA LEU A 93 1.19 -6.62 12.26
C LEU A 93 0.00 -5.69 12.46
N LEU A 94 -0.11 -4.67 11.63
CA LEU A 94 -1.32 -3.85 11.51
C LEU A 94 -1.89 -4.05 10.11
N ILE A 95 -3.09 -4.61 10.05
CA ILE A 95 -3.75 -5.01 8.81
C ILE A 95 -5.04 -4.22 8.68
N GLY A 96 -5.17 -3.47 7.59
CA GLY A 96 -6.41 -2.80 7.22
C GLY A 96 -7.23 -3.67 6.28
N VAL A 97 -8.51 -3.83 6.57
CA VAL A 97 -9.49 -4.46 5.69
C VAL A 97 -10.47 -3.40 5.23
N ASP A 98 -10.42 -3.09 3.95
CA ASP A 98 -11.35 -2.18 3.29
C ASP A 98 -12.64 -2.92 2.94
N VAL A 99 -13.78 -2.31 3.21
CA VAL A 99 -15.11 -2.89 2.99
C VAL A 99 -15.94 -2.10 1.99
N GLU A 100 -15.29 -1.51 0.99
CA GLU A 100 -15.95 -0.81 -0.11
C GLU A 100 -16.41 -1.73 -1.23
#